data_639e947af749ba8d0a41fa49730bb261
#
_entry.id   639e947af749ba8d0a41fa49730bb261
#
_cell.length_a   1.000
_cell.length_b   1.000
_cell.length_c   1.000
_cell.angle_alpha   90.00
_cell.angle_beta   90.00
_cell.angle_gamma   90.00
#
_symmetry.space_group_name_H-M   'P 1'
#
loop_
_entity.id
_entity.type
_entity.pdbx_description
1 polymer ?
#
loop_
_entity_poly.entity_id
_entity_poly.type
_entity_poly.pdbx_seq_one_letter_code
_entity_poly.pdbx_strand_id
1 'polypeptide(L)'
;MRDEEYRDGLTENKIVVDALKKHNIVKIVQAYSPGVLDLWLEEQKVPVDEIFNYLSGALLFHLDNGDVVGFAGDTLKCSVVSWFDTYNGQEDDTNYYDRDWYSYMDSADSEYSSIDNWSHMINEKIISVTVLVIDQSEKKYFNDSLQRLVILETKKGDMVLSYMLFDLLGGPSFPFTRKADIPCDIWNKAKIVQL
;
A
#
# COMPACT_ATOMS: atom_id res chain seq x y z
N MET A 1 6.51 -2.55 -24.83
CA MET A 1 7.47 -2.66 -23.73
C MET A 1 7.40 -1.31 -23.02
N ARG A 2 6.60 -1.20 -21.98
CA ARG A 2 6.64 -0.03 -21.09
C ARG A 2 7.79 -0.32 -20.14
N ASP A 3 8.73 0.60 -20.09
CA ASP A 3 9.94 0.46 -19.30
C ASP A 3 9.61 0.24 -17.81
N GLU A 4 10.51 -0.39 -17.07
CA GLU A 4 10.46 -0.68 -15.64
C GLU A 4 10.23 0.57 -14.74
N GLU A 5 10.17 1.76 -15.35
CA GLU A 5 9.98 3.08 -14.72
C GLU A 5 8.63 3.29 -14.03
N TYR A 6 7.61 2.46 -14.31
CA TYR A 6 6.26 2.65 -13.76
C TYR A 6 6.05 2.11 -12.34
N ARG A 7 7.06 1.49 -11.75
CA ARG A 7 7.00 0.89 -10.41
C ARG A 7 7.93 1.59 -9.44
N ASP A 8 7.85 2.89 -9.42
CA ASP A 8 8.68 3.68 -8.53
C ASP A 8 7.95 4.02 -7.25
N GLY A 9 8.72 4.43 -6.25
CA GLY A 9 8.15 5.03 -5.08
C GLY A 9 7.32 6.26 -5.47
N LEU A 10 6.41 6.69 -4.60
CA LEU A 10 5.52 7.81 -4.90
C LEU A 10 6.26 9.13 -5.15
N THR A 11 7.47 9.31 -4.65
CA THR A 11 8.27 10.52 -4.92
C THR A 11 8.66 10.65 -6.39
N GLU A 12 8.79 9.54 -7.10
CA GLU A 12 9.10 9.45 -8.52
C GLU A 12 7.85 9.33 -9.40
N ASN A 13 6.75 8.79 -8.82
CA ASN A 13 5.53 8.49 -9.55
C ASN A 13 4.48 9.59 -9.45
N LYS A 14 4.81 10.76 -10.01
CA LYS A 14 3.94 11.94 -9.94
C LYS A 14 2.56 11.72 -10.56
N ILE A 15 2.46 10.91 -11.62
CA ILE A 15 1.19 10.65 -12.31
C ILE A 15 0.20 9.95 -11.37
N VAL A 16 0.68 8.97 -10.60
CA VAL A 16 -0.15 8.29 -9.59
C VAL A 16 -0.58 9.26 -8.49
N VAL A 17 0.34 10.10 -7.99
CA VAL A 17 0.00 11.11 -6.97
C VAL A 17 -1.07 12.08 -7.47
N ASP A 18 -0.93 12.56 -8.71
CA ASP A 18 -1.89 13.48 -9.33
C ASP A 18 -3.28 12.81 -9.49
N ALA A 19 -3.33 11.53 -9.89
CA ALA A 19 -4.58 10.78 -10.00
C ALA A 19 -5.29 10.62 -8.65
N LEU A 20 -4.56 10.23 -7.60
CA LEU A 20 -5.08 10.09 -6.23
C LEU A 20 -5.64 11.41 -5.68
N LYS A 21 -5.01 12.54 -5.99
CA LYS A 21 -5.47 13.86 -5.57
C LYS A 21 -6.64 14.39 -6.38
N LYS A 22 -6.81 13.92 -7.61
CA LYS A 22 -7.85 14.37 -8.53
C LYS A 22 -9.16 13.59 -8.39
N HIS A 23 -9.06 12.28 -8.18
CA HIS A 23 -10.18 11.35 -8.23
C HIS A 23 -10.53 10.77 -6.86
N ASN A 24 -11.81 10.45 -6.64
CA ASN A 24 -12.24 9.81 -5.40
C ASN A 24 -11.91 8.32 -5.44
N ILE A 25 -11.51 7.76 -4.31
CA ILE A 25 -11.36 6.31 -4.11
C ILE A 25 -12.76 5.74 -3.91
N VAL A 26 -13.23 4.90 -4.83
CA VAL A 26 -14.58 4.30 -4.74
C VAL A 26 -14.57 2.89 -4.18
N LYS A 27 -13.40 2.22 -4.21
CA LYS A 27 -13.24 0.86 -3.70
C LYS A 27 -11.77 0.60 -3.37
N ILE A 28 -11.52 -0.19 -2.34
CA ILE A 28 -10.18 -0.66 -1.97
C ILE A 28 -10.22 -2.19 -1.95
N VAL A 29 -9.27 -2.82 -2.62
CA VAL A 29 -9.16 -4.26 -2.75
C VAL A 29 -7.75 -4.70 -2.39
N GLN A 30 -7.63 -5.76 -1.61
CA GLN A 30 -6.36 -6.39 -1.30
C GLN A 30 -6.23 -7.68 -2.11
N ALA A 31 -5.20 -7.77 -2.95
CA ALA A 31 -4.78 -9.02 -3.55
C ALA A 31 -4.00 -9.85 -2.51
N TYR A 32 -4.21 -11.16 -2.47
CA TYR A 32 -3.49 -12.03 -1.55
C TYR A 32 -3.25 -13.42 -2.14
N SER A 33 -2.14 -14.04 -1.74
CA SER A 33 -1.78 -15.39 -2.19
C SER A 33 -2.76 -16.43 -1.62
N PRO A 34 -3.18 -17.42 -2.42
CA PRO A 34 -3.97 -18.55 -1.92
C PRO A 34 -3.31 -19.20 -0.70
N GLY A 35 -4.12 -19.56 0.30
CA GLY A 35 -3.65 -20.16 1.56
C GLY A 35 -3.22 -19.17 2.64
N VAL A 36 -2.98 -17.91 2.32
CA VAL A 36 -2.66 -16.89 3.35
C VAL A 36 -3.88 -16.65 4.25
N LEU A 37 -5.07 -16.60 3.68
CA LEU A 37 -6.31 -16.45 4.45
C LEU A 37 -6.51 -17.63 5.40
N ASP A 38 -6.35 -18.87 4.89
CA ASP A 38 -6.49 -20.08 5.69
C ASP A 38 -5.48 -20.09 6.86
N LEU A 39 -4.24 -19.66 6.60
CA LEU A 39 -3.22 -19.55 7.62
C LEU A 39 -3.62 -18.60 8.76
N TRP A 40 -4.15 -17.41 8.43
CA TRP A 40 -4.61 -16.46 9.45
C TRP A 40 -5.81 -16.98 10.24
N LEU A 41 -6.75 -17.66 9.59
CA LEU A 41 -7.90 -18.30 10.23
C LEU A 41 -7.50 -19.44 11.17
N GLU A 42 -6.51 -20.25 10.76
CA GLU A 42 -6.00 -21.36 11.58
C GLU A 42 -5.18 -20.88 12.78
N GLU A 43 -4.33 -19.87 12.59
CA GLU A 43 -3.46 -19.35 13.65
C GLU A 43 -4.21 -18.53 14.71
N GLN A 44 -5.39 -17.99 14.39
CA GLN A 44 -6.24 -17.17 15.27
C GLN A 44 -5.48 -16.05 16.02
N LYS A 45 -4.45 -15.49 15.38
CA LYS A 45 -3.58 -14.47 15.97
C LYS A 45 -4.18 -13.06 15.88
N VAL A 46 -5.16 -12.88 15.01
CA VAL A 46 -5.82 -11.59 14.79
C VAL A 46 -7.33 -11.79 14.78
N PRO A 47 -8.13 -10.77 15.16
CA PRO A 47 -9.57 -10.81 14.97
C PRO A 47 -9.94 -11.06 13.50
N VAL A 48 -10.99 -11.86 13.26
CA VAL A 48 -11.38 -12.23 11.89
C VAL A 48 -11.73 -11.00 11.06
N ASP A 49 -12.40 -10.02 11.63
CA ASP A 49 -12.77 -8.75 11.01
C ASP A 49 -11.59 -7.76 10.81
N GLU A 50 -10.39 -8.16 11.19
CA GLU A 50 -9.17 -7.40 10.92
C GLU A 50 -8.23 -8.10 9.92
N ILE A 51 -8.57 -9.30 9.45
CA ILE A 51 -7.69 -10.10 8.57
C ILE A 51 -7.28 -9.32 7.32
N PHE A 52 -8.17 -8.52 6.74
CA PHE A 52 -7.87 -7.68 5.58
C PHE A 52 -6.57 -6.86 5.78
N ASN A 53 -6.33 -6.32 6.97
CA ASN A 53 -5.16 -5.49 7.27
C ASN A 53 -3.85 -6.30 7.31
N TYR A 54 -3.93 -7.62 7.42
CA TYR A 54 -2.77 -8.52 7.54
C TYR A 54 -2.51 -9.34 6.29
N LEU A 55 -3.34 -9.20 5.25
CA LEU A 55 -3.07 -9.82 3.97
C LEU A 55 -1.81 -9.21 3.34
N SER A 56 -0.98 -10.07 2.77
CA SER A 56 0.23 -9.66 2.07
C SER A 56 0.01 -9.71 0.57
N GLY A 57 0.12 -8.58 -0.11
CA GLY A 57 -0.05 -8.50 -1.55
C GLY A 57 -0.29 -7.07 -1.99
N ALA A 58 -0.71 -6.90 -3.23
CA ALA A 58 -0.99 -5.58 -3.77
C ALA A 58 -2.29 -5.01 -3.19
N LEU A 59 -2.25 -3.76 -2.75
CA LEU A 59 -3.43 -3.00 -2.38
C LEU A 59 -3.87 -2.16 -3.57
N LEU A 60 -5.11 -2.32 -4.02
CA LEU A 60 -5.65 -1.71 -5.22
C LEU A 60 -6.71 -0.67 -4.87
N PHE A 61 -6.50 0.56 -5.29
CA PHE A 61 -7.44 1.67 -5.14
C PHE A 61 -8.15 1.91 -6.46
N HIS A 62 -9.42 1.57 -6.53
CA HIS A 62 -10.27 1.90 -7.65
C HIS A 62 -10.73 3.35 -7.55
N LEU A 63 -10.51 4.13 -8.60
CA LEU A 63 -10.85 5.54 -8.67
C LEU A 63 -12.17 5.74 -9.44
N ASP A 64 -12.85 6.86 -9.19
CA ASP A 64 -14.15 7.20 -9.78
C ASP A 64 -14.12 7.42 -11.31
N ASN A 65 -12.93 7.57 -11.89
CA ASN A 65 -12.73 7.65 -13.34
C ASN A 65 -12.44 6.29 -14.02
N GLY A 66 -12.45 5.20 -13.24
CA GLY A 66 -12.17 3.84 -13.72
C GLY A 66 -10.70 3.44 -13.72
N ASP A 67 -9.78 4.33 -13.37
CA ASP A 67 -8.39 3.96 -13.14
C ASP A 67 -8.24 3.15 -11.85
N VAL A 68 -7.23 2.29 -11.80
CA VAL A 68 -6.88 1.52 -10.61
C VAL A 68 -5.41 1.77 -10.28
N VAL A 69 -5.16 2.23 -9.07
CA VAL A 69 -3.81 2.45 -8.55
C VAL A 69 -3.43 1.31 -7.62
N GLY A 70 -2.31 0.65 -7.91
CA GLY A 70 -1.74 -0.41 -7.09
C GLY A 70 -0.63 0.11 -6.19
N PHE A 71 -0.55 -0.48 -4.99
CA PHE A 71 0.55 -0.32 -4.05
C PHE A 71 1.05 -1.67 -3.59
N ALA A 72 2.35 -1.82 -3.45
CA ALA A 72 2.96 -3.01 -2.85
C ALA A 72 4.29 -2.68 -2.19
N GLY A 73 4.77 -3.59 -1.36
CA GLY A 73 6.15 -3.58 -0.90
C GLY A 73 7.07 -4.23 -1.94
N ASP A 74 8.10 -3.53 -2.37
CA ASP A 74 9.13 -4.09 -3.24
C ASP A 74 10.36 -4.46 -2.40
N THR A 75 10.69 -5.76 -2.36
CA THR A 75 11.81 -6.27 -1.57
C THR A 75 13.16 -5.86 -2.13
N LEU A 76 13.29 -5.69 -3.43
CA LEU A 76 14.53 -5.26 -4.08
C LEU A 76 14.79 -3.78 -3.83
N LYS A 77 13.74 -2.95 -3.91
CA LYS A 77 13.81 -1.51 -3.62
C LYS A 77 13.69 -1.23 -2.12
N CYS A 78 13.28 -2.19 -1.31
CA CYS A 78 12.97 -2.01 0.11
C CYS A 78 12.03 -0.81 0.37
N SER A 79 11.06 -0.63 -0.48
CA SER A 79 10.17 0.55 -0.54
C SER A 79 8.73 0.16 -0.77
N VAL A 80 7.82 1.05 -0.41
CA VAL A 80 6.48 1.05 -0.98
C VAL A 80 6.57 1.58 -2.40
N VAL A 81 6.11 0.79 -3.37
CA VAL A 81 6.03 1.17 -4.78
C VAL A 81 4.58 1.33 -5.20
N SER A 82 4.35 2.10 -6.25
CA SER A 82 3.03 2.36 -6.82
C SER A 82 3.05 2.27 -8.34
N TRP A 83 1.91 1.91 -8.92
CA TRP A 83 1.71 1.85 -10.36
C TRP A 83 0.24 2.05 -10.71
N PHE A 84 -0.06 2.23 -12.00
CA PHE A 84 -1.41 2.05 -12.50
C PHE A 84 -1.64 0.58 -12.86
N ASP A 85 -2.53 -0.10 -12.15
CA ASP A 85 -3.01 -1.43 -12.48
C ASP A 85 -3.97 -1.38 -13.68
N THR A 86 -4.76 -0.29 -13.75
CA THR A 86 -5.57 0.09 -14.92
C THR A 86 -5.45 1.58 -15.13
N TYR A 87 -5.16 2.00 -16.36
CA TYR A 87 -5.04 3.41 -16.74
C TYR A 87 -5.75 3.70 -18.06
N ASN A 88 -6.66 4.68 -18.06
CA ASN A 88 -7.49 5.02 -19.22
C ASN A 88 -8.22 3.80 -19.83
N GLY A 89 -8.71 2.90 -18.99
CA GLY A 89 -9.41 1.68 -19.41
C GLY A 89 -8.52 0.56 -19.96
N GLN A 90 -7.21 0.71 -19.89
CA GLN A 90 -6.24 -0.31 -20.27
C GLN A 90 -5.60 -0.91 -19.02
N GLU A 91 -5.69 -2.21 -18.89
CA GLU A 91 -4.99 -2.94 -17.84
C GLU A 91 -3.48 -2.93 -18.08
N ASP A 92 -2.72 -2.87 -16.98
CA ASP A 92 -1.28 -3.04 -17.05
C ASP A 92 -0.95 -4.51 -17.37
N ASP A 93 -0.24 -4.72 -18.47
CA ASP A 93 0.21 -6.03 -18.92
C ASP A 93 1.60 -6.43 -18.37
N THR A 94 2.24 -5.55 -17.58
CA THR A 94 3.57 -5.79 -17.03
C THR A 94 3.58 -6.75 -15.83
N ASN A 95 2.39 -7.21 -15.39
CA ASN A 95 2.16 -8.22 -14.34
C ASN A 95 3.10 -8.06 -13.13
N TYR A 96 2.87 -7.04 -12.31
CA TYR A 96 3.57 -6.95 -11.03
C TYR A 96 3.30 -8.19 -10.16
N TYR A 97 2.13 -8.75 -10.32
CA TYR A 97 1.73 -10.01 -9.72
C TYR A 97 0.89 -10.78 -10.76
N ASP A 98 1.00 -12.09 -10.73
CA ASP A 98 0.18 -12.97 -11.58
C ASP A 98 -1.28 -12.91 -11.08
N ARG A 99 -2.12 -12.16 -11.79
CA ARG A 99 -3.53 -11.94 -11.41
C ARG A 99 -4.30 -13.26 -11.27
N ASP A 100 -3.96 -14.26 -12.05
CA ASP A 100 -4.61 -15.58 -12.01
C ASP A 100 -4.22 -16.37 -10.75
N TRP A 101 -3.06 -16.03 -10.16
CA TRP A 101 -2.57 -16.67 -8.93
C TRP A 101 -3.18 -16.07 -7.66
N TYR A 102 -3.59 -14.81 -7.68
CA TYR A 102 -4.07 -14.12 -6.49
C TYR A 102 -5.58 -14.20 -6.34
N SER A 103 -6.03 -14.30 -5.09
CA SER A 103 -7.40 -14.02 -4.68
C SER A 103 -7.52 -12.54 -4.28
N TYR A 104 -8.74 -12.05 -4.24
CA TYR A 104 -9.02 -10.63 -3.98
C TYR A 104 -10.06 -10.49 -2.88
N MET A 105 -9.79 -9.61 -1.92
CA MET A 105 -10.71 -9.26 -0.84
C MET A 105 -11.06 -7.77 -0.91
N ASP A 106 -12.34 -7.45 -0.77
CA ASP A 106 -12.82 -6.08 -0.71
C ASP A 106 -12.70 -5.55 0.73
N SER A 107 -12.28 -4.31 0.90
CA SER A 107 -12.30 -3.65 2.22
C SER A 107 -13.70 -3.50 2.81
N ALA A 108 -14.75 -3.66 2.01
CA ALA A 108 -16.14 -3.68 2.43
C ALA A 108 -16.65 -5.08 2.82
N ASP A 109 -15.81 -6.13 2.73
CA ASP A 109 -16.16 -7.47 3.19
C ASP A 109 -16.29 -7.50 4.71
N SER A 110 -17.53 -7.56 5.20
CA SER A 110 -17.82 -7.49 6.64
C SER A 110 -17.39 -8.73 7.42
N GLU A 111 -17.01 -9.81 6.76
CA GLU A 111 -16.50 -11.00 7.44
C GLU A 111 -15.03 -10.83 7.83
N TYR A 112 -14.22 -10.22 6.95
CA TYR A 112 -12.76 -10.16 7.09
C TYR A 112 -12.19 -8.75 7.22
N SER A 113 -13.04 -7.74 7.15
CA SER A 113 -12.63 -6.34 7.23
C SER A 113 -13.58 -5.53 8.10
N SER A 114 -13.05 -4.82 9.09
CA SER A 114 -13.80 -3.80 9.80
C SER A 114 -14.01 -2.58 8.91
N ILE A 115 -15.27 -2.28 8.60
CA ILE A 115 -15.64 -1.14 7.76
C ILE A 115 -15.11 0.19 8.34
N ASP A 116 -14.98 0.29 9.65
CA ASP A 116 -14.49 1.50 10.33
C ASP A 116 -13.02 1.78 10.01
N ASN A 117 -12.26 0.75 9.64
CA ASN A 117 -10.86 0.92 9.27
C ASN A 117 -10.66 1.61 7.91
N TRP A 118 -11.61 1.46 6.97
CA TRP A 118 -11.45 1.87 5.58
C TRP A 118 -12.48 2.88 5.09
N SER A 119 -13.63 2.98 5.75
CA SER A 119 -14.75 3.84 5.33
C SER A 119 -14.38 5.32 5.18
N HIS A 120 -13.39 5.79 5.95
CA HIS A 120 -12.89 7.17 5.88
C HIS A 120 -12.10 7.47 4.59
N MET A 121 -11.69 6.43 3.84
CA MET A 121 -11.02 6.57 2.54
C MET A 121 -12.01 6.51 1.38
N ILE A 122 -13.15 5.82 1.55
CA ILE A 122 -14.12 5.59 0.48
C ILE A 122 -14.91 6.86 0.17
N ASN A 123 -15.06 7.15 -1.12
CA ASN A 123 -15.67 8.36 -1.68
C ASN A 123 -14.92 9.66 -1.30
N GLU A 124 -13.64 9.53 -0.96
CA GLU A 124 -12.76 10.67 -0.67
C GLU A 124 -11.59 10.72 -1.66
N LYS A 125 -11.06 11.95 -1.84
CA LYS A 125 -9.79 12.18 -2.54
C LYS A 125 -8.67 12.24 -1.53
N ILE A 126 -7.49 11.87 -1.97
CA ILE A 126 -6.27 12.17 -1.22
C ILE A 126 -6.01 13.68 -1.30
N ILE A 127 -5.91 14.33 -0.16
CA ILE A 127 -5.59 15.76 -0.04
C ILE A 127 -4.11 16.00 0.26
N SER A 128 -3.44 14.99 0.83
CA SER A 128 -2.03 15.06 1.22
C SER A 128 -1.40 13.68 1.10
N VAL A 129 -0.19 13.64 0.57
CA VAL A 129 0.66 12.46 0.52
C VAL A 129 1.97 12.79 1.21
N THR A 130 2.28 12.08 2.29
CA THR A 130 3.55 12.22 3.00
C THR A 130 4.34 10.92 2.87
N VAL A 131 5.58 11.02 2.41
CA VAL A 131 6.48 9.87 2.30
C VAL A 131 7.57 10.00 3.35
N LEU A 132 7.75 8.97 4.16
CA LEU A 132 8.85 8.86 5.12
C LEU A 132 9.97 8.02 4.49
N VAL A 133 11.06 8.69 4.15
CA VAL A 133 12.26 8.06 3.60
C VAL A 133 13.24 7.82 4.75
N ILE A 134 13.57 6.56 5.00
CA ILE A 134 14.48 6.16 6.07
C ILE A 134 15.79 5.71 5.44
N ASP A 135 16.84 6.47 5.64
CA ASP A 135 18.18 6.10 5.22
C ASP A 135 18.71 4.95 6.08
N GLN A 136 19.12 3.86 5.44
CA GLN A 136 19.82 2.75 6.09
C GLN A 136 21.28 2.73 5.69
N SER A 137 21.99 3.81 6.01
CA SER A 137 23.43 3.96 5.76
C SER A 137 24.30 2.84 6.33
N GLU A 138 23.77 1.98 7.19
CA GLU A 138 24.48 0.87 7.81
C GLU A 138 24.39 -0.46 7.04
N LYS A 139 23.50 -0.59 6.05
CA LYS A 139 23.39 -1.84 5.25
C LYS A 139 23.94 -1.63 3.84
N LYS A 140 25.15 -2.10 3.63
CA LYS A 140 25.95 -2.03 2.39
C LYS A 140 25.32 -2.66 1.12
N TYR A 141 24.07 -3.06 1.15
CA TYR A 141 23.48 -3.87 0.07
C TYR A 141 22.40 -3.16 -0.76
N PHE A 142 21.98 -1.96 -0.40
CA PHE A 142 20.91 -1.28 -1.10
C PHE A 142 21.21 0.21 -1.23
N ASN A 143 21.38 0.66 -2.48
CA ASN A 143 21.81 2.03 -2.83
C ASN A 143 20.67 3.04 -2.99
N ASP A 144 19.39 2.65 -2.78
CA ASP A 144 18.27 3.49 -3.16
C ASP A 144 17.53 4.09 -1.96
N SER A 145 16.95 5.25 -2.19
CA SER A 145 16.12 5.96 -1.21
C SER A 145 14.92 5.11 -0.81
N LEU A 146 14.86 4.75 0.46
CA LEU A 146 13.89 3.81 0.97
C LEU A 146 12.61 4.54 1.40
N GLN A 147 11.59 4.53 0.58
CA GLN A 147 10.27 5.06 0.91
C GLN A 147 9.51 4.04 1.77
N ARG A 148 9.79 4.06 3.07
CA ARG A 148 9.33 3.04 4.02
C ARG A 148 7.87 3.16 4.40
N LEU A 149 7.39 4.37 4.48
CA LEU A 149 6.03 4.68 4.89
C LEU A 149 5.46 5.73 3.96
N VAL A 150 4.25 5.47 3.51
CA VAL A 150 3.45 6.42 2.74
C VAL A 150 2.18 6.69 3.53
N ILE A 151 1.95 7.95 3.86
CA ILE A 151 0.76 8.41 4.55
C ILE A 151 -0.14 9.10 3.54
N LEU A 152 -1.32 8.56 3.36
CA LEU A 152 -2.37 9.11 2.51
C LEU A 152 -3.44 9.75 3.40
N GLU A 153 -3.68 11.05 3.26
CA GLU A 153 -4.64 11.78 4.07
C GLU A 153 -5.85 12.20 3.22
N THR A 154 -7.05 12.00 3.73
CA THR A 154 -8.32 12.49 3.19
C THR A 154 -8.90 13.55 4.14
N LYS A 155 -10.06 14.11 3.81
CA LYS A 155 -10.77 15.00 4.76
C LYS A 155 -11.32 14.29 5.98
N LYS A 156 -11.51 12.95 5.90
CA LYS A 156 -12.12 12.15 6.96
C LYS A 156 -11.12 11.37 7.81
N GLY A 157 -9.88 11.27 7.36
CA GLY A 157 -8.85 10.52 8.09
C GLY A 157 -7.62 10.25 7.25
N ASP A 158 -6.78 9.39 7.75
CA ASP A 158 -5.53 9.00 7.12
C ASP A 158 -5.36 7.47 7.06
N MET A 159 -4.46 7.03 6.22
CA MET A 159 -4.02 5.65 6.06
C MET A 159 -2.51 5.62 5.93
N VAL A 160 -1.89 4.60 6.49
CA VAL A 160 -0.46 4.36 6.37
C VAL A 160 -0.21 3.09 5.58
N LEU A 161 0.52 3.22 4.47
CA LEU A 161 1.10 2.11 3.75
C LEU A 161 2.55 1.97 4.19
N SER A 162 2.95 0.78 4.60
CA SER A 162 4.30 0.56 5.12
C SER A 162 4.99 -0.59 4.44
N TYR A 163 6.29 -0.42 4.20
CA TYR A 163 7.21 -1.50 3.93
C TYR A 163 8.22 -1.54 5.08
N MET A 164 8.06 -2.47 5.98
CA MET A 164 8.99 -2.68 7.08
C MET A 164 9.60 -4.08 6.98
N LEU A 165 10.90 -4.13 6.87
CA LEU A 165 11.65 -5.35 7.13
C LEU A 165 11.68 -5.55 8.65
N PHE A 166 10.78 -6.35 9.17
CA PHE A 166 10.96 -6.94 10.49
C PHE A 166 11.78 -8.20 10.32
N ASP A 167 12.93 -8.20 11.00
CA ASP A 167 13.84 -9.32 11.11
C ASP A 167 13.88 -10.34 9.95
N LEU A 168 15.04 -10.84 9.67
CA LEU A 168 15.52 -11.79 8.66
C LEU A 168 14.55 -12.81 8.01
N LEU A 169 13.29 -12.84 8.42
CA LEU A 169 12.22 -13.68 7.87
C LEU A 169 11.03 -12.84 7.38
N GLY A 170 11.19 -11.50 7.30
CA GLY A 170 10.10 -10.56 7.15
C GLY A 170 9.41 -10.57 5.79
N GLY A 171 8.16 -10.98 5.80
CA GLY A 171 7.18 -10.54 4.83
C GLY A 171 6.78 -9.07 5.09
N PRO A 172 6.14 -8.39 4.13
CA PRO A 172 5.58 -7.06 4.36
C PRO A 172 4.54 -7.14 5.47
N SER A 173 4.75 -6.42 6.55
CA SER A 173 3.74 -6.25 7.59
C SER A 173 3.25 -4.81 7.55
N PHE A 174 1.95 -4.60 7.74
CA PHE A 174 1.34 -3.28 7.88
C PHE A 174 1.04 -3.01 9.37
N PRO A 175 2.08 -2.75 10.19
CA PRO A 175 1.88 -2.64 11.64
C PRO A 175 1.17 -1.34 12.03
N PHE A 176 1.02 -0.41 11.09
CA PHE A 176 0.40 0.89 11.33
C PHE A 176 -0.72 1.11 10.33
N THR A 177 -1.92 1.33 10.83
CA THR A 177 -3.07 1.69 9.99
C THR A 177 -3.30 3.19 9.94
N ARG A 178 -2.82 3.93 10.94
CA ARG A 178 -3.01 5.37 11.10
C ARG A 178 -1.69 6.09 11.35
N LYS A 179 -1.62 7.33 10.93
CA LYS A 179 -0.48 8.23 11.16
C LYS A 179 -0.12 8.34 12.66
N ALA A 180 -1.13 8.33 13.52
CA ALA A 180 -0.94 8.40 14.99
C ALA A 180 -0.23 7.18 15.58
N ASP A 181 -0.26 6.04 14.89
CA ASP A 181 0.34 4.78 15.35
C ASP A 181 1.83 4.70 15.03
N ILE A 182 2.34 5.60 14.18
CA ILE A 182 3.75 5.61 13.79
C ILE A 182 4.61 6.04 14.97
N PRO A 183 5.56 5.20 15.43
CA PRO A 183 6.44 5.53 16.55
C PRO A 183 7.26 6.79 16.33
N CYS A 184 7.43 7.59 17.38
CA CYS A 184 8.20 8.84 17.33
C CYS A 184 9.64 8.66 16.86
N ASP A 185 10.26 7.52 17.14
CA ASP A 185 11.63 7.24 16.71
C ASP A 185 11.75 7.04 15.20
N ILE A 186 10.69 6.54 14.53
CA ILE A 186 10.60 6.47 13.06
C ILE A 186 10.52 7.88 12.49
N TRP A 187 9.64 8.73 13.04
CA TRP A 187 9.53 10.13 12.62
C TRP A 187 10.85 10.88 12.72
N ASN A 188 11.57 10.70 13.82
CA ASN A 188 12.82 11.39 14.10
C ASN A 188 13.97 10.97 13.18
N LYS A 189 13.93 9.76 12.62
CA LYS A 189 14.95 9.20 11.73
C LYS A 189 14.63 9.42 10.25
N ALA A 190 13.38 9.73 9.92
CA ALA A 190 12.93 9.82 8.55
C ALA A 190 13.18 11.22 7.96
N LYS A 191 13.58 11.25 6.69
CA LYS A 191 13.42 12.42 5.85
C LYS A 191 11.97 12.46 5.37
N ILE A 192 11.28 13.54 5.68
CA ILE A 192 9.87 13.74 5.32
C ILE A 192 9.80 14.40 3.94
N VAL A 193 9.08 13.79 3.02
CA VAL A 193 8.79 14.34 1.69
C VAL A 193 7.28 14.53 1.59
N GLN A 194 6.86 15.76 1.32
CA GLN A 194 5.46 16.12 1.11
C GLN A 194 5.21 16.24 -0.40
N LEU A 195 4.19 15.50 -0.91
CA LEU A 195 3.83 15.50 -2.32
C LEU A 195 2.46 16.12 -2.56
#